data_62a81519d7b1933caad7df146a5b6004
#
_entry.id   62a81519d7b1933caad7df146a5b6004
#
_cell.length_a   1.000
_cell.length_b   1.000
_cell.length_c   1.000
_cell.angle_alpha   90.00
_cell.angle_beta   90.00
_cell.angle_gamma   90.00
#
_symmetry.space_group_name_H-M   'P 1'
#
loop_
_entity.id
_entity.type
_entity.pdbx_description
1 polymer ?
#
loop_
_entity_poly.entity_id
_entity_poly.type
_entity_poly.pdbx_seq_one_letter_code
_entity_poly.pdbx_strand_id
1 'polypeptide(L)'
;MGIFNGSYHIDRCTSNPDAEAVVLLHGLGLNAQTWEPLVALLTEWYHVVRCELRGHGQCLHDGSELTWELLCEDLDSLFNECGLAEAHVVGHGFGGNLAARYGVSRSERIKTFVLISTFGFYLPEVLDRSVGICRGYAGNGELEVLAEHMASQVTCLPQSREEALWIKEAYLRCDKYVYFQLLELFAAFNPLDDLSVINKPCLVMAGDIDTFYPSFMSKITAQFIQNALSVTVPDAANMLFIDNPVYTAQKILDFLSNPSSGSEIAGIGNPQLGIMSSDVIEAFGNMYTKSKSKEALLRVELIGSFQVFINGKKMQSGWQQRNAKRLLVYLVFHPNAAREQICDALWPLAEGSKASNLLRVSLNHLKALFESAGVSPVIADRRHVKLDAEVECDMLDWIRLLQVARSEENPLTKMNLVKELLNYPVEELFSGLYDNWVLQERGRLEYILLELVESLTDSYKKEGDHSAAYQIMKRLQNIFGEEMPKDVEPHVLSEEEARFH
;
A
#
# COMPACT_ATOMS: atom_id res chain seq x y z
N MET A 1 -17.06 -12.26 27.13
CA MET A 1 -18.23 -11.57 26.55
C MET A 1 -17.82 -10.12 26.39
N GLY A 2 -17.29 -9.75 25.22
CA GLY A 2 -17.01 -8.36 24.91
C GLY A 2 -18.34 -7.64 24.73
N ILE A 3 -18.58 -6.60 25.48
CA ILE A 3 -19.73 -5.74 25.27
C ILE A 3 -19.36 -4.88 24.06
N PHE A 4 -20.04 -5.08 22.92
CA PHE A 4 -19.97 -4.17 21.80
C PHE A 4 -20.47 -2.81 22.27
N ASN A 5 -19.56 -1.87 22.49
CA ASN A 5 -19.87 -0.46 22.74
C ASN A 5 -20.04 0.29 21.41
N GLY A 6 -20.35 -0.46 20.36
CA GLY A 6 -20.49 0.06 19.01
C GLY A 6 -21.75 0.86 18.84
N SER A 7 -21.65 1.93 18.08
CA SER A 7 -22.80 2.70 17.62
C SER A 7 -23.29 2.10 16.30
N TYR A 8 -24.59 1.96 16.16
CA TYR A 8 -25.21 1.56 14.90
C TYR A 8 -26.56 2.28 14.73
N HIS A 9 -26.99 2.41 13.49
CA HIS A 9 -28.28 2.99 13.15
C HIS A 9 -29.13 1.96 12.43
N ILE A 10 -30.41 1.84 12.81
CA ILE A 10 -31.38 0.98 12.17
C ILE A 10 -32.43 1.83 11.47
N ASP A 11 -32.43 1.78 10.14
CA ASP A 11 -33.41 2.41 9.30
C ASP A 11 -34.41 1.31 8.86
N ARG A 12 -35.64 1.36 9.39
CA ARG A 12 -36.59 0.28 9.20
C ARG A 12 -37.40 0.45 7.89
N CYS A 13 -37.53 -0.63 7.17
CA CYS A 13 -38.51 -0.69 6.08
C CYS A 13 -39.91 -0.46 6.62
N THR A 14 -40.58 0.58 6.12
CA THR A 14 -41.90 0.96 6.60
C THR A 14 -43.04 0.22 5.86
N SER A 15 -42.77 -0.27 4.67
CA SER A 15 -43.72 -1.00 3.82
C SER A 15 -43.86 -2.48 4.20
N ASN A 16 -42.81 -3.07 4.79
CA ASN A 16 -42.80 -4.48 5.19
C ASN A 16 -42.05 -4.66 6.53
N PRO A 17 -42.76 -4.89 7.65
CA PRO A 17 -42.16 -5.15 8.94
C PRO A 17 -41.27 -6.42 9.00
N ASP A 18 -41.54 -7.38 8.10
CA ASP A 18 -40.78 -8.63 8.01
C ASP A 18 -39.72 -8.60 6.90
N ALA A 19 -39.36 -7.41 6.42
CA ALA A 19 -38.30 -7.25 5.40
C ALA A 19 -37.00 -7.83 5.88
N GLU A 20 -36.22 -8.39 4.95
CA GLU A 20 -34.87 -8.83 5.23
C GLU A 20 -33.94 -7.66 5.58
N ALA A 21 -32.83 -7.96 6.24
CA ALA A 21 -31.89 -6.93 6.66
C ALA A 21 -30.68 -6.83 5.72
N VAL A 22 -30.24 -5.59 5.50
CA VAL A 22 -28.96 -5.23 4.86
C VAL A 22 -28.08 -4.54 5.88
N VAL A 23 -26.91 -5.08 6.14
CA VAL A 23 -25.88 -4.49 7.01
C VAL A 23 -24.87 -3.75 6.15
N LEU A 24 -24.64 -2.46 6.45
CA LEU A 24 -23.72 -1.59 5.73
C LEU A 24 -22.45 -1.37 6.59
N LEU A 25 -21.28 -1.71 6.03
CA LEU A 25 -19.96 -1.57 6.65
C LEU A 25 -19.13 -0.54 5.87
N HIS A 26 -18.84 0.59 6.49
CA HIS A 26 -18.11 1.69 5.85
C HIS A 26 -16.61 1.42 5.69
N GLY A 27 -15.94 2.20 4.83
CA GLY A 27 -14.50 2.17 4.62
C GLY A 27 -13.71 2.81 5.75
N LEU A 28 -12.40 2.57 5.78
CA LEU A 28 -11.48 3.15 6.76
C LEU A 28 -11.53 4.69 6.72
N GLY A 29 -11.63 5.32 7.87
CA GLY A 29 -11.75 6.78 8.03
C GLY A 29 -13.16 7.33 7.77
N LEU A 30 -14.11 6.51 7.31
CA LEU A 30 -15.49 6.90 7.05
C LEU A 30 -16.40 6.61 8.26
N ASN A 31 -17.70 6.84 8.11
CA ASN A 31 -18.69 6.58 9.14
C ASN A 31 -20.07 6.22 8.53
N ALA A 32 -21.03 5.90 9.39
CA ALA A 32 -22.38 5.50 8.97
C ALA A 32 -23.16 6.58 8.21
N GLN A 33 -22.85 7.86 8.41
CA GLN A 33 -23.50 8.98 7.71
C GLN A 33 -23.23 8.95 6.20
N THR A 34 -22.05 8.47 5.79
CA THR A 34 -21.70 8.43 4.37
C THR A 34 -22.61 7.52 3.55
N TRP A 35 -23.37 6.64 4.18
CA TRP A 35 -24.36 5.76 3.52
C TRP A 35 -25.72 6.42 3.27
N GLU A 36 -25.95 7.64 3.77
CA GLU A 36 -27.28 8.30 3.74
C GLU A 36 -27.94 8.30 2.34
N PRO A 37 -27.23 8.60 1.23
CA PRO A 37 -27.83 8.59 -0.09
C PRO A 37 -28.33 7.21 -0.53
N LEU A 38 -27.69 6.14 -0.06
CA LEU A 38 -28.07 4.76 -0.38
C LEU A 38 -29.20 4.25 0.53
N VAL A 39 -29.18 4.63 1.80
CA VAL A 39 -30.16 4.20 2.81
C VAL A 39 -31.58 4.55 2.38
N ALA A 40 -31.80 5.78 1.92
CA ALA A 40 -33.12 6.24 1.48
C ALA A 40 -33.72 5.36 0.37
N LEU A 41 -32.87 4.79 -0.48
CA LEU A 41 -33.30 3.94 -1.60
C LEU A 41 -33.47 2.47 -1.21
N LEU A 42 -32.67 1.97 -0.25
CA LEU A 42 -32.75 0.58 0.21
C LEU A 42 -33.89 0.36 1.21
N THR A 43 -34.24 1.35 2.04
CA THR A 43 -35.26 1.24 3.09
C THR A 43 -36.70 1.07 2.53
N GLU A 44 -36.90 1.27 1.25
CA GLU A 44 -38.17 0.91 0.59
C GLU A 44 -38.41 -0.61 0.61
N TRP A 45 -37.34 -1.42 0.65
CA TRP A 45 -37.41 -2.87 0.48
C TRP A 45 -36.78 -3.67 1.63
N TYR A 46 -35.82 -3.13 2.33
CA TYR A 46 -35.00 -3.80 3.36
C TYR A 46 -34.97 -3.01 4.66
N HIS A 47 -34.78 -3.70 5.78
CA HIS A 47 -34.28 -3.06 6.97
C HIS A 47 -32.77 -2.77 6.77
N VAL A 48 -32.32 -1.55 6.98
CA VAL A 48 -30.92 -1.17 6.80
C VAL A 48 -30.28 -0.94 8.15
N VAL A 49 -29.18 -1.65 8.41
CA VAL A 49 -28.37 -1.49 9.62
C VAL A 49 -27.01 -0.90 9.22
N ARG A 50 -26.77 0.34 9.61
CA ARG A 50 -25.50 1.02 9.38
C ARG A 50 -24.60 0.84 10.60
N CYS A 51 -23.47 0.15 10.43
CA CYS A 51 -22.49 -0.09 11.50
C CYS A 51 -21.46 1.04 11.55
N GLU A 52 -21.13 1.50 12.74
CA GLU A 52 -19.93 2.30 13.01
C GLU A 52 -18.79 1.36 13.43
N LEU A 53 -17.70 1.35 12.69
CA LEU A 53 -16.52 0.56 13.05
C LEU A 53 -15.82 1.18 14.26
N ARG A 54 -15.10 0.38 15.06
CA ARG A 54 -14.30 0.85 16.20
C ARG A 54 -13.45 2.07 15.83
N GLY A 55 -13.46 3.10 16.72
CA GLY A 55 -12.71 4.35 16.55
C GLY A 55 -13.23 5.25 15.44
N HIS A 56 -14.41 4.95 14.87
CA HIS A 56 -15.05 5.75 13.84
C HIS A 56 -16.39 6.30 14.30
N GLY A 57 -16.76 7.47 13.78
CA GLY A 57 -18.05 8.10 14.07
C GLY A 57 -18.28 8.30 15.55
N GLN A 58 -19.27 7.61 16.09
CA GLN A 58 -19.62 7.63 17.53
C GLN A 58 -19.12 6.38 18.27
N CYS A 59 -18.55 5.40 17.57
CA CYS A 59 -18.04 4.17 18.16
C CYS A 59 -16.65 4.39 18.76
N LEU A 60 -16.57 4.46 20.08
CA LEU A 60 -15.30 4.64 20.77
C LEU A 60 -14.47 3.36 20.78
N HIS A 61 -13.17 3.50 20.78
CA HIS A 61 -12.23 2.41 21.00
C HIS A 61 -11.87 2.31 22.48
N ASP A 62 -11.87 1.09 23.01
CA ASP A 62 -11.62 0.79 24.44
C ASP A 62 -10.15 0.54 24.78
N GLY A 63 -9.24 0.68 23.77
CA GLY A 63 -7.81 0.45 23.93
C GLY A 63 -7.38 -1.01 23.81
N SER A 64 -8.29 -1.94 23.46
CA SER A 64 -7.94 -3.33 23.16
C SER A 64 -7.10 -3.42 21.90
N GLU A 65 -6.25 -4.47 21.80
CA GLU A 65 -5.46 -4.73 20.58
C GLU A 65 -6.39 -4.97 19.37
N LEU A 66 -6.20 -4.21 18.31
CA LEU A 66 -7.00 -4.34 17.10
C LEU A 66 -6.55 -5.56 16.28
N THR A 67 -7.44 -6.50 16.15
CA THR A 67 -7.25 -7.72 15.35
C THR A 67 -8.46 -7.98 14.47
N TRP A 68 -8.29 -8.74 13.40
CA TRP A 68 -9.41 -9.17 12.57
C TRP A 68 -10.46 -9.95 13.36
N GLU A 69 -10.05 -10.75 14.34
CA GLU A 69 -10.97 -11.51 15.19
C GLU A 69 -11.81 -10.59 16.06
N LEU A 70 -11.21 -9.58 16.71
CA LEU A 70 -11.94 -8.58 17.48
C LEU A 70 -13.00 -7.85 16.63
N LEU A 71 -12.65 -7.48 15.40
CA LEU A 71 -13.60 -6.84 14.48
C LEU A 71 -14.73 -7.79 14.07
N CYS A 72 -14.45 -9.08 13.92
CA CYS A 72 -15.49 -10.09 13.69
C CYS A 72 -16.39 -10.30 14.91
N GLU A 73 -15.85 -10.26 16.13
CA GLU A 73 -16.63 -10.32 17.38
C GLU A 73 -17.55 -9.09 17.54
N ASP A 74 -17.09 -7.91 17.08
CA ASP A 74 -17.96 -6.72 17.02
C ASP A 74 -19.15 -6.94 16.08
N LEU A 75 -18.94 -7.57 14.92
CA LEU A 75 -20.05 -7.90 14.03
C LEU A 75 -20.96 -8.98 14.62
N ASP A 76 -20.42 -9.99 15.31
CA ASP A 76 -21.26 -10.97 16.04
C ASP A 76 -22.15 -10.27 17.06
N SER A 77 -21.60 -9.30 17.80
CA SER A 77 -22.36 -8.51 18.78
C SER A 77 -23.45 -7.67 18.10
N LEU A 78 -23.12 -7.00 16.98
CA LEU A 78 -24.08 -6.23 16.18
C LEU A 78 -25.25 -7.11 15.73
N PHE A 79 -24.97 -8.27 15.13
CA PHE A 79 -26.00 -9.19 14.65
C PHE A 79 -26.91 -9.68 15.80
N ASN A 80 -26.31 -9.96 16.96
CA ASN A 80 -27.06 -10.42 18.13
C ASN A 80 -27.94 -9.30 18.72
N GLU A 81 -27.41 -8.07 18.84
CA GLU A 81 -28.17 -6.91 19.36
C GLU A 81 -29.31 -6.50 18.44
N CYS A 82 -29.09 -6.59 17.11
CA CYS A 82 -30.14 -6.33 16.13
C CYS A 82 -31.13 -7.50 15.95
N GLY A 83 -30.90 -8.64 16.60
CA GLY A 83 -31.74 -9.84 16.46
C GLY A 83 -31.65 -10.49 15.08
N LEU A 84 -30.54 -10.32 14.35
CA LEU A 84 -30.33 -10.85 13.02
C LEU A 84 -29.76 -12.26 13.09
N ALA A 85 -30.47 -13.25 12.60
CA ALA A 85 -29.94 -14.60 12.40
C ALA A 85 -28.96 -14.61 11.21
N GLU A 86 -29.35 -13.96 10.12
CA GLU A 86 -28.57 -13.76 8.89
C GLU A 86 -28.96 -12.43 8.23
N ALA A 87 -28.08 -11.87 7.38
CA ALA A 87 -28.32 -10.64 6.65
C ALA A 87 -27.57 -10.60 5.32
N HIS A 88 -27.98 -9.71 4.42
CA HIS A 88 -27.15 -9.25 3.31
C HIS A 88 -26.10 -8.28 3.85
N VAL A 89 -24.87 -8.38 3.39
CA VAL A 89 -23.79 -7.49 3.87
C VAL A 89 -23.22 -6.69 2.70
N VAL A 90 -23.26 -5.37 2.82
CA VAL A 90 -22.68 -4.42 1.86
C VAL A 90 -21.46 -3.77 2.54
N GLY A 91 -20.27 -3.99 1.99
CA GLY A 91 -19.04 -3.44 2.53
C GLY A 91 -18.31 -2.56 1.52
N HIS A 92 -17.85 -1.41 1.98
CA HIS A 92 -17.04 -0.49 1.19
C HIS A 92 -15.57 -0.52 1.64
N GLY A 93 -14.63 -0.64 0.70
CA GLY A 93 -13.21 -0.64 1.00
C GLY A 93 -12.82 -1.62 2.10
N PHE A 94 -12.29 -1.12 3.22
CA PHE A 94 -11.96 -1.91 4.41
C PHE A 94 -13.18 -2.67 4.98
N GLY A 95 -14.36 -2.05 4.99
CA GLY A 95 -15.60 -2.72 5.43
C GLY A 95 -15.98 -3.92 4.56
N GLY A 96 -15.63 -3.89 3.26
CA GLY A 96 -15.78 -5.04 2.37
C GLY A 96 -14.81 -6.18 2.70
N ASN A 97 -13.56 -5.87 3.05
CA ASN A 97 -12.60 -6.87 3.50
C ASN A 97 -13.00 -7.46 4.87
N LEU A 98 -13.54 -6.64 5.77
CA LEU A 98 -14.08 -7.12 7.04
C LEU A 98 -15.30 -8.04 6.82
N ALA A 99 -16.21 -7.69 5.90
CA ALA A 99 -17.31 -8.57 5.52
C ALA A 99 -16.83 -9.92 5.01
N ALA A 100 -15.82 -9.92 4.13
CA ALA A 100 -15.20 -11.15 3.61
C ALA A 100 -14.60 -12.00 4.74
N ARG A 101 -13.78 -11.40 5.61
CA ARG A 101 -13.18 -12.06 6.78
C ARG A 101 -14.25 -12.64 7.71
N TYR A 102 -15.29 -11.91 8.00
CA TYR A 102 -16.41 -12.36 8.81
C TYR A 102 -17.12 -13.57 8.17
N GLY A 103 -17.35 -13.51 6.85
CA GLY A 103 -17.97 -14.60 6.11
C GLY A 103 -17.18 -15.91 6.06
N VAL A 104 -15.84 -15.86 6.22
CA VAL A 104 -15.01 -17.06 6.29
C VAL A 104 -15.33 -17.91 7.54
N SER A 105 -15.52 -17.26 8.67
CA SER A 105 -15.73 -17.94 9.95
C SER A 105 -17.22 -18.01 10.39
N ARG A 106 -18.09 -17.17 9.82
CA ARG A 106 -19.52 -17.03 10.16
C ARG A 106 -20.40 -17.00 8.91
N SER A 107 -20.14 -17.91 7.95
CA SER A 107 -20.84 -17.91 6.66
C SER A 107 -22.36 -18.11 6.77
N GLU A 108 -22.82 -18.75 7.85
CA GLU A 108 -24.25 -18.93 8.15
C GLU A 108 -24.98 -17.63 8.49
N ARG A 109 -24.25 -16.60 8.92
CA ARG A 109 -24.79 -15.26 9.22
C ARG A 109 -25.00 -14.42 7.96
N ILE A 110 -24.41 -14.79 6.83
CA ILE A 110 -24.43 -13.99 5.61
C ILE A 110 -25.23 -14.65 4.52
N LYS A 111 -26.19 -13.92 3.95
CA LYS A 111 -26.96 -14.32 2.77
C LYS A 111 -26.20 -14.05 1.48
N THR A 112 -25.77 -12.82 1.29
CA THR A 112 -25.03 -12.37 0.11
C THR A 112 -24.01 -11.31 0.50
N PHE A 113 -23.01 -11.11 -0.35
CA PHE A 113 -22.06 -10.01 -0.26
C PHE A 113 -22.28 -9.00 -1.37
N VAL A 114 -22.16 -7.71 -1.03
CA VAL A 114 -21.95 -6.63 -1.99
C VAL A 114 -20.66 -5.93 -1.59
N LEU A 115 -19.64 -6.03 -2.42
CA LEU A 115 -18.30 -5.51 -2.17
C LEU A 115 -18.07 -4.29 -3.05
N ILE A 116 -18.05 -3.10 -2.44
CA ILE A 116 -17.94 -1.81 -3.13
C ILE A 116 -16.51 -1.32 -3.00
N SER A 117 -15.82 -1.10 -4.12
CA SER A 117 -14.42 -0.66 -4.17
C SER A 117 -13.55 -1.37 -3.12
N THR A 118 -13.82 -2.69 -2.96
CA THR A 118 -13.15 -3.54 -1.98
C THR A 118 -11.88 -4.07 -2.57
N PHE A 119 -10.78 -3.90 -1.85
CA PHE A 119 -9.47 -4.35 -2.28
C PHE A 119 -9.40 -5.89 -2.26
N GLY A 120 -9.25 -6.49 -3.43
CA GLY A 120 -8.95 -7.92 -3.58
C GLY A 120 -7.47 -8.20 -3.55
N PHE A 121 -6.68 -7.28 -4.12
CA PHE A 121 -5.22 -7.35 -4.14
C PHE A 121 -4.65 -5.94 -4.36
N TYR A 122 -3.41 -5.77 -3.99
CA TYR A 122 -2.63 -4.54 -4.24
C TYR A 122 -1.16 -4.92 -4.38
N LEU A 123 -0.40 -4.11 -5.11
CA LEU A 123 1.04 -4.27 -5.15
C LEU A 123 1.61 -3.82 -3.79
N PRO A 124 2.43 -4.63 -3.10
CA PRO A 124 3.00 -4.28 -1.79
C PRO A 124 3.65 -2.89 -1.79
N GLU A 125 4.42 -2.56 -2.83
CA GLU A 125 5.10 -1.28 -2.96
C GLU A 125 4.12 -0.09 -3.07
N VAL A 126 2.94 -0.31 -3.67
CA VAL A 126 1.89 0.72 -3.76
C VAL A 126 1.23 0.92 -2.40
N LEU A 127 0.98 -0.18 -1.69
CA LEU A 127 0.38 -0.12 -0.36
C LEU A 127 1.33 0.53 0.64
N ASP A 128 2.60 0.11 0.70
CA ASP A 128 3.62 0.69 1.59
C ASP A 128 3.78 2.20 1.34
N ARG A 129 3.78 2.61 0.07
CA ARG A 129 3.81 4.01 -0.31
C ARG A 129 2.56 4.75 0.18
N SER A 130 1.37 4.18 0.03
CA SER A 130 0.12 4.78 0.49
C SER A 130 0.07 4.89 2.01
N VAL A 131 0.50 3.86 2.73
CA VAL A 131 0.66 3.88 4.21
C VAL A 131 1.66 4.95 4.64
N GLY A 132 2.80 5.05 3.94
CA GLY A 132 3.82 6.07 4.19
C GLY A 132 3.31 7.49 4.00
N ILE A 133 2.53 7.74 2.93
CA ILE A 133 1.89 9.03 2.67
C ILE A 133 0.89 9.37 3.78
N CYS A 134 0.01 8.43 4.14
CA CYS A 134 -0.95 8.63 5.23
C CYS A 134 -0.26 8.92 6.56
N ARG A 135 0.81 8.20 6.90
CA ARG A 135 1.62 8.46 8.10
C ARG A 135 2.30 9.83 8.07
N GLY A 136 2.77 10.27 6.90
CA GLY A 136 3.37 11.59 6.72
C GLY A 136 2.39 12.71 7.09
N TYR A 137 1.15 12.63 6.61
CA TYR A 137 0.10 13.59 6.96
C TYR A 137 -0.24 13.58 8.47
N ALA A 138 -0.27 12.42 9.09
CA ALA A 138 -0.61 12.31 10.52
C ALA A 138 0.53 12.65 11.47
N GLY A 139 1.78 12.41 11.08
CA GLY A 139 2.97 12.69 11.91
C GLY A 139 3.10 14.18 12.26
N ASN A 140 2.59 15.05 11.39
CA ASN A 140 2.56 16.49 11.58
C ASN A 140 1.32 17.00 12.35
N GLY A 141 0.41 16.11 12.76
CA GLY A 141 -0.86 16.50 13.41
C GLY A 141 -1.93 17.00 12.43
N GLU A 142 -1.73 16.79 11.12
CA GLU A 142 -2.54 17.36 10.04
C GLU A 142 -3.58 16.36 9.51
N LEU A 143 -4.45 15.83 10.40
CA LEU A 143 -5.59 15.02 9.96
C LEU A 143 -6.51 15.80 8.99
N GLU A 144 -6.53 17.13 9.08
CA GLU A 144 -7.28 17.96 8.13
C GLU A 144 -6.76 17.80 6.70
N VAL A 145 -5.45 17.80 6.50
CA VAL A 145 -4.84 17.62 5.18
C VAL A 145 -5.12 16.22 4.64
N LEU A 146 -5.02 15.19 5.49
CA LEU A 146 -5.41 13.83 5.11
C LEU A 146 -6.89 13.76 4.73
N ALA A 147 -7.79 14.37 5.53
CA ALA A 147 -9.22 14.39 5.27
C ALA A 147 -9.56 15.10 3.95
N GLU A 148 -8.91 16.23 3.66
CA GLU A 148 -9.07 16.95 2.39
C GLU A 148 -8.56 16.13 1.20
N HIS A 149 -7.37 15.55 1.34
CA HIS A 149 -6.80 14.69 0.31
C HIS A 149 -7.72 13.50 0.02
N MET A 150 -8.12 12.76 1.06
CA MET A 150 -8.99 11.59 0.88
C MET A 150 -10.34 11.97 0.27
N ALA A 151 -10.99 13.04 0.75
CA ALA A 151 -12.25 13.49 0.19
C ALA A 151 -12.14 13.84 -1.30
N SER A 152 -11.00 14.40 -1.73
CA SER A 152 -10.75 14.70 -3.15
C SER A 152 -10.49 13.48 -4.02
N GLN A 153 -10.10 12.34 -3.43
CA GLN A 153 -9.75 11.12 -4.17
C GLN A 153 -10.90 10.11 -4.25
N VAL A 154 -11.74 10.04 -3.20
CA VAL A 154 -12.74 8.97 -3.08
C VAL A 154 -14.11 9.32 -3.70
N THR A 155 -14.37 10.59 -4.03
CA THR A 155 -15.59 11.04 -4.71
C THR A 155 -15.27 11.98 -5.87
N CYS A 156 -16.08 11.93 -6.91
CA CYS A 156 -16.00 12.88 -8.02
C CYS A 156 -16.85 14.16 -7.79
N LEU A 157 -17.54 14.26 -6.66
CA LEU A 157 -18.32 15.44 -6.34
C LEU A 157 -17.44 16.65 -6.04
N PRO A 158 -17.89 17.88 -6.42
CA PRO A 158 -17.22 19.09 -5.98
C PRO A 158 -17.10 19.16 -4.45
N GLN A 159 -15.93 19.61 -3.95
CA GLN A 159 -15.64 19.66 -2.50
C GLN A 159 -16.58 20.58 -1.70
N SER A 160 -17.37 21.42 -2.38
CA SER A 160 -18.41 22.27 -1.78
C SER A 160 -19.75 21.55 -1.56
N ARG A 161 -19.90 20.33 -2.05
CA ARG A 161 -21.11 19.54 -1.85
C ARG A 161 -21.17 19.02 -0.43
N GLU A 162 -22.37 18.92 0.10
CA GLU A 162 -22.62 18.46 1.48
C GLU A 162 -22.09 17.06 1.70
N GLU A 163 -22.26 16.17 0.73
CA GLU A 163 -21.79 14.79 0.79
C GLU A 163 -20.24 14.69 0.84
N ALA A 164 -19.53 15.57 0.13
CA ALA A 164 -18.08 15.66 0.20
C ALA A 164 -17.61 16.20 1.58
N LEU A 165 -18.37 17.09 2.19
CA LEU A 165 -18.10 17.58 3.55
C LEU A 165 -18.31 16.45 4.59
N TRP A 166 -19.30 15.57 4.41
CA TRP A 166 -19.48 14.40 5.29
C TRP A 166 -18.26 13.49 5.29
N ILE A 167 -17.64 13.28 4.12
CA ILE A 167 -16.42 12.49 4.00
C ILE A 167 -15.29 13.14 4.83
N LYS A 168 -15.06 14.44 4.63
CA LYS A 168 -14.04 15.18 5.38
C LYS A 168 -14.29 15.12 6.89
N GLU A 169 -15.53 15.37 7.33
CA GLU A 169 -15.90 15.28 8.73
C GLU A 169 -15.73 13.88 9.33
N ALA A 170 -15.99 12.83 8.56
CA ALA A 170 -15.81 11.45 9.00
C ALA A 170 -14.35 11.18 9.34
N TYR A 171 -13.41 11.58 8.46
CA TYR A 171 -11.97 11.46 8.72
C TYR A 171 -11.53 12.25 9.94
N LEU A 172 -12.05 13.47 10.14
CA LEU A 172 -11.72 14.32 11.29
C LEU A 172 -12.22 13.77 12.62
N ARG A 173 -13.33 13.00 12.59
CA ARG A 173 -13.91 12.37 13.80
C ARG A 173 -13.36 10.98 14.07
N CYS A 174 -12.61 10.41 13.13
CA CYS A 174 -11.98 9.10 13.32
C CYS A 174 -10.84 9.23 14.35
N ASP A 175 -10.73 8.26 15.24
CA ASP A 175 -9.56 8.14 16.12
C ASP A 175 -8.32 7.85 15.26
N LYS A 176 -7.37 8.78 15.26
CA LYS A 176 -6.19 8.65 14.39
C LYS A 176 -5.33 7.43 14.73
N TYR A 177 -5.23 7.03 16.00
CA TYR A 177 -4.44 5.86 16.38
C TYR A 177 -5.10 4.59 15.88
N VAL A 178 -6.43 4.49 16.03
CA VAL A 178 -7.22 3.39 15.46
C VAL A 178 -7.12 3.35 13.95
N TYR A 179 -7.22 4.50 13.28
CA TYR A 179 -7.08 4.59 11.82
C TYR A 179 -5.76 3.96 11.35
N PHE A 180 -4.62 4.33 11.97
CA PHE A 180 -3.32 3.79 11.57
C PHE A 180 -3.14 2.32 11.96
N GLN A 181 -3.63 1.90 13.12
CA GLN A 181 -3.57 0.48 13.50
C GLN A 181 -4.39 -0.40 12.55
N LEU A 182 -5.58 0.05 12.12
CA LEU A 182 -6.39 -0.66 11.13
C LEU A 182 -5.75 -0.62 9.75
N LEU A 183 -5.10 0.47 9.36
CA LEU A 183 -4.35 0.55 8.11
C LEU A 183 -3.17 -0.43 8.10
N GLU A 184 -2.45 -0.56 9.22
CA GLU A 184 -1.36 -1.54 9.39
C GLU A 184 -1.89 -2.97 9.39
N LEU A 185 -2.99 -3.23 10.10
CA LEU A 185 -3.67 -4.53 10.11
C LEU A 185 -4.09 -4.93 8.70
N PHE A 186 -4.61 -3.97 7.92
CA PHE A 186 -4.97 -4.17 6.53
C PHE A 186 -3.73 -4.41 5.64
N ALA A 187 -2.67 -3.66 5.82
CA ALA A 187 -1.43 -3.79 5.04
C ALA A 187 -0.74 -5.15 5.25
N ALA A 188 -0.86 -5.72 6.45
CA ALA A 188 -0.34 -7.06 6.77
C ALA A 188 -1.23 -8.23 6.30
N PHE A 189 -2.37 -7.92 5.68
CA PHE A 189 -3.40 -8.88 5.31
C PHE A 189 -3.42 -9.16 3.80
N ASN A 190 -3.66 -10.41 3.40
CA ASN A 190 -3.91 -10.77 2.00
C ASN A 190 -5.41 -11.00 1.77
N PRO A 191 -6.13 -10.05 1.14
CA PRO A 191 -7.57 -10.17 0.93
C PRO A 191 -8.00 -11.40 0.13
N LEU A 192 -7.17 -11.89 -0.81
CA LEU A 192 -7.51 -13.03 -1.65
C LEU A 192 -7.69 -14.32 -0.86
N ASP A 193 -7.06 -14.46 0.30
CA ASP A 193 -7.20 -15.65 1.13
C ASP A 193 -8.65 -15.82 1.62
N ASP A 194 -9.32 -14.72 1.94
CA ASP A 194 -10.72 -14.74 2.35
C ASP A 194 -11.66 -14.73 1.17
N LEU A 195 -11.42 -13.87 0.19
CA LEU A 195 -12.28 -13.71 -0.98
C LEU A 195 -12.41 -15.01 -1.79
N SER A 196 -11.31 -15.78 -1.93
CA SER A 196 -11.29 -17.02 -2.70
C SER A 196 -12.11 -18.16 -2.07
N VAL A 197 -12.39 -18.09 -0.78
CA VAL A 197 -13.18 -19.12 -0.08
C VAL A 197 -14.65 -18.73 0.12
N ILE A 198 -15.05 -17.51 -0.28
CA ILE A 198 -16.47 -17.11 -0.28
C ILE A 198 -17.24 -17.99 -1.26
N ASN A 199 -18.28 -18.65 -0.74
CA ASN A 199 -19.18 -19.51 -1.52
C ASN A 199 -20.61 -18.97 -1.63
N LYS A 200 -20.89 -17.84 -0.99
CA LYS A 200 -22.17 -17.14 -1.08
C LYS A 200 -22.22 -16.25 -2.32
N PRO A 201 -23.40 -15.94 -2.86
CA PRO A 201 -23.53 -14.99 -3.96
C PRO A 201 -22.86 -13.66 -3.61
N CYS A 202 -22.09 -13.12 -4.55
CA CYS A 202 -21.30 -11.91 -4.34
C CYS A 202 -21.46 -10.95 -5.52
N LEU A 203 -21.71 -9.68 -5.23
CA LEU A 203 -21.67 -8.59 -6.20
C LEU A 203 -20.46 -7.70 -5.91
N VAL A 204 -19.55 -7.59 -6.86
CA VAL A 204 -18.38 -6.70 -6.78
C VAL A 204 -18.64 -5.46 -7.61
N MET A 205 -18.57 -4.28 -6.99
CA MET A 205 -18.89 -3.00 -7.63
C MET A 205 -17.71 -2.03 -7.54
N ALA A 206 -17.48 -1.27 -8.61
CA ALA A 206 -16.49 -0.19 -8.64
C ALA A 206 -16.95 0.94 -9.56
N GLY A 207 -16.48 2.17 -9.30
CA GLY A 207 -16.71 3.31 -10.18
C GLY A 207 -15.84 3.24 -11.45
N ASP A 208 -16.32 3.81 -12.54
CA ASP A 208 -15.58 3.83 -13.81
C ASP A 208 -14.41 4.82 -13.79
N ILE A 209 -14.47 5.85 -12.94
CA ILE A 209 -13.43 6.85 -12.75
C ILE A 209 -12.71 6.72 -11.40
N ASP A 210 -12.85 5.59 -10.70
CA ASP A 210 -12.13 5.30 -9.46
C ASP A 210 -10.62 5.18 -9.75
N THR A 211 -9.85 6.18 -9.30
CA THR A 211 -8.39 6.18 -9.41
C THR A 211 -7.71 5.52 -8.22
N PHE A 212 -8.42 5.37 -7.10
CA PHE A 212 -7.92 4.76 -5.88
C PHE A 212 -7.91 3.22 -5.98
N TYR A 213 -9.02 2.65 -6.49
CA TYR A 213 -9.10 1.22 -6.82
C TYR A 213 -9.80 1.03 -8.18
N PRO A 214 -9.04 1.11 -9.27
CA PRO A 214 -9.60 1.10 -10.62
C PRO A 214 -10.52 -0.09 -10.91
N SER A 215 -11.59 0.13 -11.68
CA SER A 215 -12.64 -0.86 -11.92
C SER A 215 -12.15 -2.16 -12.53
N PHE A 216 -11.03 -2.16 -13.28
CA PHE A 216 -10.42 -3.39 -13.80
C PHE A 216 -9.89 -4.30 -12.67
N MET A 217 -9.38 -3.73 -11.57
CA MET A 217 -8.94 -4.51 -10.40
C MET A 217 -10.12 -5.19 -9.71
N SER A 218 -11.26 -4.50 -9.57
CA SER A 218 -12.49 -5.09 -9.05
C SER A 218 -13.01 -6.22 -9.94
N LYS A 219 -12.89 -6.09 -11.26
CA LYS A 219 -13.24 -7.18 -12.20
C LYS A 219 -12.33 -8.41 -12.03
N ILE A 220 -11.04 -8.19 -11.81
CA ILE A 220 -10.09 -9.29 -11.51
C ILE A 220 -10.45 -9.91 -10.14
N THR A 221 -10.72 -9.08 -9.12
CA THR A 221 -11.14 -9.56 -7.79
C THR A 221 -12.34 -10.49 -7.88
N ALA A 222 -13.35 -10.12 -8.67
CA ALA A 222 -14.55 -10.94 -8.85
C ALA A 222 -14.25 -12.33 -9.44
N GLN A 223 -13.17 -12.50 -10.20
CA GLN A 223 -12.80 -13.80 -10.78
C GLN A 223 -12.21 -14.78 -9.74
N PHE A 224 -11.73 -14.27 -8.59
CA PHE A 224 -11.28 -15.11 -7.48
C PHE A 224 -12.41 -15.55 -6.56
N ILE A 225 -13.61 -14.99 -6.69
CA ILE A 225 -14.76 -15.29 -5.84
C ILE A 225 -15.72 -16.20 -6.60
N GLN A 226 -16.01 -17.36 -6.03
CA GLN A 226 -17.00 -18.27 -6.61
C GLN A 226 -18.38 -17.60 -6.62
N ASN A 227 -19.08 -17.66 -7.76
CA ASN A 227 -20.41 -17.05 -7.92
C ASN A 227 -20.45 -15.51 -7.76
N ALA A 228 -19.36 -14.80 -8.11
CA ALA A 228 -19.36 -13.36 -8.12
C ALA A 228 -19.79 -12.77 -9.47
N LEU A 229 -20.54 -11.67 -9.36
CA LEU A 229 -20.85 -10.75 -10.45
C LEU A 229 -20.03 -9.49 -10.30
N SER A 230 -19.66 -8.85 -11.43
CA SER A 230 -18.97 -7.57 -11.40
C SER A 230 -19.74 -6.49 -12.14
N VAL A 231 -19.93 -5.35 -11.50
CA VAL A 231 -20.62 -4.19 -12.08
C VAL A 231 -19.71 -2.95 -11.97
N THR A 232 -19.58 -2.23 -13.09
CA THR A 232 -18.94 -0.91 -13.11
C THR A 232 -20.04 0.16 -13.10
N VAL A 233 -19.98 1.08 -12.13
CA VAL A 233 -20.93 2.17 -11.98
C VAL A 233 -20.43 3.38 -12.76
N PRO A 234 -21.21 3.93 -13.71
CA PRO A 234 -20.78 5.06 -14.52
C PRO A 234 -20.76 6.36 -13.69
N ASP A 235 -19.91 7.29 -14.10
CA ASP A 235 -19.75 8.62 -13.49
C ASP A 235 -19.55 8.56 -11.96
N ALA A 236 -18.78 7.58 -11.50
CA ALA A 236 -18.52 7.37 -10.07
C ALA A 236 -17.05 7.03 -9.80
N ALA A 237 -16.54 7.58 -8.70
CA ALA A 237 -15.23 7.25 -8.15
C ALA A 237 -15.34 6.10 -7.12
N ASN A 238 -14.55 6.12 -6.08
CA ASN A 238 -14.47 5.08 -5.05
C ASN A 238 -15.79 4.95 -4.24
N MET A 239 -16.41 6.08 -3.87
CA MET A 239 -17.68 6.11 -3.13
C MET A 239 -18.87 6.22 -4.09
N LEU A 240 -19.07 5.19 -4.91
CA LEU A 240 -20.10 5.16 -5.96
C LEU A 240 -21.53 5.33 -5.42
N PHE A 241 -21.76 5.01 -4.15
CA PHE A 241 -23.07 5.21 -3.48
C PHE A 241 -23.31 6.68 -3.07
N ILE A 242 -22.28 7.53 -3.14
CA ILE A 242 -22.39 8.99 -3.03
C ILE A 242 -22.45 9.61 -4.43
N ASP A 243 -21.59 9.17 -5.34
CA ASP A 243 -21.45 9.77 -6.67
C ASP A 243 -22.65 9.45 -7.58
N ASN A 244 -23.11 8.20 -7.56
CA ASN A 244 -24.27 7.75 -8.35
C ASN A 244 -25.16 6.81 -7.51
N PRO A 245 -25.86 7.33 -6.48
CA PRO A 245 -26.63 6.52 -5.54
C PRO A 245 -27.77 5.75 -6.18
N VAL A 246 -28.45 6.36 -7.17
CA VAL A 246 -29.63 5.74 -7.82
C VAL A 246 -29.21 4.50 -8.61
N TYR A 247 -28.20 4.61 -9.45
CA TYR A 247 -27.72 3.47 -10.22
C TYR A 247 -27.12 2.39 -9.30
N THR A 248 -26.39 2.80 -8.28
CA THR A 248 -25.79 1.90 -7.28
C THR A 248 -26.88 1.11 -6.55
N ALA A 249 -27.90 1.80 -6.01
CA ALA A 249 -29.03 1.17 -5.35
C ALA A 249 -29.76 0.19 -6.27
N GLN A 250 -30.06 0.60 -7.51
CA GLN A 250 -30.73 -0.26 -8.48
C GLN A 250 -29.99 -1.58 -8.69
N LYS A 251 -28.64 -1.52 -8.86
CA LYS A 251 -27.84 -2.72 -9.07
C LYS A 251 -27.77 -3.62 -7.83
N ILE A 252 -27.72 -3.01 -6.64
CA ILE A 252 -27.81 -3.76 -5.37
C ILE A 252 -29.17 -4.44 -5.26
N LEU A 253 -30.26 -3.71 -5.46
CA LEU A 253 -31.62 -4.25 -5.38
C LEU A 253 -31.89 -5.37 -6.40
N ASP A 254 -31.46 -5.18 -7.65
CA ASP A 254 -31.56 -6.21 -8.70
C ASP A 254 -30.83 -7.49 -8.26
N PHE A 255 -29.64 -7.37 -7.69
CA PHE A 255 -28.86 -8.50 -7.21
C PHE A 255 -29.49 -9.15 -5.97
N LEU A 256 -29.90 -8.37 -4.97
CA LEU A 256 -30.49 -8.92 -3.73
C LEU A 256 -31.82 -9.64 -3.96
N SER A 257 -32.60 -9.17 -4.93
CA SER A 257 -33.89 -9.82 -5.31
C SER A 257 -33.70 -11.15 -6.03
N ASN A 258 -32.58 -11.34 -6.73
CA ASN A 258 -32.30 -12.59 -7.46
C ASN A 258 -30.78 -12.90 -7.52
N PRO A 259 -30.19 -13.32 -6.39
CA PRO A 259 -28.75 -13.54 -6.30
C PRO A 259 -28.19 -14.62 -7.22
N SER A 260 -29.05 -15.51 -7.74
CA SER A 260 -28.65 -16.65 -8.57
C SER A 260 -28.73 -16.38 -10.09
N SER A 261 -29.25 -15.23 -10.51
CA SER A 261 -29.47 -14.93 -11.94
C SER A 261 -28.28 -14.28 -12.64
N GLY A 262 -27.09 -14.82 -12.41
CA GLY A 262 -25.82 -14.27 -12.93
C GLY A 262 -25.72 -14.03 -14.44
N SER A 263 -26.73 -14.43 -15.26
CA SER A 263 -26.70 -14.27 -16.71
C SER A 263 -27.38 -13.00 -17.24
N GLU A 264 -28.27 -12.36 -16.48
CA GLU A 264 -29.06 -11.21 -16.96
C GLU A 264 -28.55 -9.84 -16.47
N ILE A 265 -27.81 -9.79 -15.34
CA ILE A 265 -27.25 -8.54 -14.79
C ILE A 265 -25.95 -8.15 -15.54
N ALA A 266 -25.36 -9.08 -16.25
CA ALA A 266 -24.18 -8.87 -17.12
C ALA A 266 -24.50 -8.10 -18.42
N GLY A 267 -25.43 -7.18 -18.38
CA GLY A 267 -25.64 -6.19 -19.44
C GLY A 267 -24.40 -5.33 -19.60
N ILE A 268 -23.61 -5.65 -20.66
CA ILE A 268 -22.34 -5.05 -21.10
C ILE A 268 -21.11 -5.77 -20.55
N GLY A 269 -21.06 -7.06 -20.65
CA GLY A 269 -19.79 -7.80 -20.78
C GLY A 269 -19.31 -7.67 -22.23
N ASN A 270 -18.29 -6.85 -22.47
CA ASN A 270 -17.57 -6.94 -23.73
C ASN A 270 -16.88 -8.31 -23.78
N PRO A 271 -17.30 -9.26 -24.66
CA PRO A 271 -16.72 -10.62 -24.71
C PRO A 271 -15.21 -10.62 -25.03
N GLN A 272 -14.66 -9.49 -25.48
CA GLN A 272 -13.23 -9.32 -25.77
C GLN A 272 -12.39 -9.02 -24.52
N LEU A 273 -12.98 -8.68 -23.37
CA LEU A 273 -12.27 -8.57 -22.08
C LEU A 273 -12.35 -9.85 -21.23
N GLY A 274 -13.10 -10.86 -21.65
CA GLY A 274 -13.13 -12.21 -21.08
C GLY A 274 -11.87 -13.04 -21.35
N ILE A 275 -10.88 -12.46 -22.04
CA ILE A 275 -9.59 -13.09 -22.30
C ILE A 275 -8.48 -12.22 -21.68
N MET A 276 -8.57 -11.91 -20.43
CA MET A 276 -7.35 -11.95 -19.65
C MET A 276 -7.09 -13.44 -19.45
N SER A 277 -6.10 -13.95 -20.16
CA SER A 277 -5.79 -15.37 -20.18
C SER A 277 -5.69 -15.87 -18.74
N SER A 278 -6.11 -17.12 -18.50
CA SER A 278 -5.83 -17.85 -17.26
C SER A 278 -4.41 -17.59 -16.74
N ASP A 279 -3.49 -17.36 -17.65
CA ASP A 279 -2.08 -17.04 -17.38
C ASP A 279 -1.86 -15.69 -16.66
N VAL A 280 -2.68 -14.66 -16.93
CA VAL A 280 -2.58 -13.36 -16.24
C VAL A 280 -3.22 -13.47 -14.86
N ILE A 281 -4.36 -14.17 -14.74
CA ILE A 281 -5.01 -14.45 -13.45
C ILE A 281 -4.09 -15.34 -12.61
N GLU A 282 -3.48 -16.35 -13.21
CA GLU A 282 -2.50 -17.22 -12.56
C GLU A 282 -1.22 -16.45 -12.21
N ALA A 283 -0.77 -15.52 -13.04
CA ALA A 283 0.37 -14.65 -12.73
C ALA A 283 0.06 -13.72 -11.54
N PHE A 284 -1.11 -13.09 -11.51
CA PHE A 284 -1.57 -12.30 -10.36
C PHE A 284 -1.78 -13.19 -9.12
N GLY A 285 -2.46 -14.33 -9.24
CA GLY A 285 -2.62 -15.30 -8.16
C GLY A 285 -1.28 -15.81 -7.65
N ASN A 286 -0.33 -16.10 -8.53
CA ASN A 286 1.03 -16.53 -8.18
C ASN A 286 1.88 -15.42 -7.56
N MET A 287 1.66 -14.14 -7.88
CA MET A 287 2.27 -13.03 -7.17
C MET A 287 1.83 -12.99 -5.70
N TYR A 288 0.57 -13.33 -5.42
CA TYR A 288 -0.01 -13.28 -4.06
C TYR A 288 0.08 -14.59 -3.28
N THR A 289 -0.08 -15.75 -3.90
CA THR A 289 0.06 -17.04 -3.22
C THR A 289 1.50 -17.36 -2.85
N LYS A 290 2.49 -16.75 -3.54
CA LYS A 290 3.90 -16.86 -3.16
C LYS A 290 4.25 -16.12 -1.88
N SER A 291 3.43 -15.18 -1.40
CA SER A 291 3.69 -14.47 -0.14
C SER A 291 3.49 -15.33 1.12
N LYS A 292 3.03 -16.59 1.00
CA LYS A 292 2.76 -17.49 2.13
C LYS A 292 3.71 -18.69 2.31
N SER A 293 4.66 -18.93 1.39
CA SER A 293 5.82 -19.69 1.83
C SER A 293 6.51 -18.84 2.90
N LYS A 294 6.94 -19.39 4.02
CA LYS A 294 7.78 -18.69 5.01
C LYS A 294 9.02 -18.17 4.30
N GLU A 295 8.87 -17.05 3.59
CA GLU A 295 9.96 -16.41 2.90
C GLU A 295 10.94 -15.93 3.97
N ALA A 296 12.20 -16.22 3.78
CA ALA A 296 13.23 -15.73 4.67
C ALA A 296 13.24 -14.21 4.56
N LEU A 297 13.07 -13.51 5.68
CA LEU A 297 13.33 -12.07 5.73
C LEU A 297 14.83 -11.87 5.60
N LEU A 298 15.24 -11.33 4.46
CA LEU A 298 16.62 -11.02 4.12
C LEU A 298 16.86 -9.52 4.24
N ARG A 299 17.53 -9.08 5.32
CA ARG A 299 17.97 -7.70 5.44
C ARG A 299 19.41 -7.56 5.00
N VAL A 300 19.64 -6.64 4.06
CA VAL A 300 20.96 -6.34 3.49
C VAL A 300 21.28 -4.86 3.70
N GLU A 301 22.37 -4.59 4.42
CA GLU A 301 22.87 -3.24 4.62
C GLU A 301 24.04 -2.98 3.66
N LEU A 302 23.94 -1.88 2.90
CA LEU A 302 24.89 -1.47 1.88
C LEU A 302 25.44 -0.06 2.10
N ILE A 303 24.85 0.70 3.03
CA ILE A 303 25.32 2.04 3.41
C ILE A 303 26.21 1.90 4.65
N GLY A 304 27.43 2.42 4.57
CA GLY A 304 28.43 2.33 5.62
C GLY A 304 29.19 1.01 5.63
N SER A 305 28.51 -0.11 5.84
CA SER A 305 29.15 -1.42 5.85
C SER A 305 28.23 -2.52 5.29
N PHE A 306 28.80 -3.44 4.53
CA PHE A 306 28.06 -4.59 4.05
C PHE A 306 27.72 -5.55 5.18
N GLN A 307 26.41 -5.73 5.44
CA GLN A 307 25.91 -6.68 6.42
C GLN A 307 24.71 -7.42 5.86
N VAL A 308 24.53 -8.69 6.25
CA VAL A 308 23.40 -9.54 5.85
C VAL A 308 22.81 -10.17 7.09
N PHE A 309 21.47 -10.09 7.19
CA PHE A 309 20.72 -10.72 8.26
C PHE A 309 19.64 -11.61 7.64
N ILE A 310 19.40 -12.76 8.24
CA ILE A 310 18.33 -13.71 7.87
C ILE A 310 17.46 -13.91 9.09
N ASN A 311 16.17 -13.59 8.96
CA ASN A 311 15.22 -13.67 10.07
C ASN A 311 15.76 -12.96 11.34
N GLY A 312 16.36 -11.79 11.18
CA GLY A 312 16.94 -10.98 12.25
C GLY A 312 18.32 -11.44 12.77
N LYS A 313 18.84 -12.58 12.30
CA LYS A 313 20.17 -13.08 12.72
C LYS A 313 21.24 -12.66 11.73
N LYS A 314 22.30 -11.98 12.23
CA LYS A 314 23.44 -11.56 11.41
C LYS A 314 24.26 -12.75 10.92
N MET A 315 24.54 -12.76 9.63
CA MET A 315 25.46 -13.72 9.02
C MET A 315 26.90 -13.23 9.13
N GLN A 316 27.76 -14.03 9.77
CA GLN A 316 29.08 -13.53 10.21
C GLN A 316 30.22 -13.73 9.20
N SER A 317 30.16 -14.66 8.23
CA SER A 317 31.30 -14.98 7.38
C SER A 317 30.90 -15.54 5.99
N GLY A 318 31.88 -15.58 5.08
CA GLY A 318 31.74 -16.23 3.77
C GLY A 318 31.45 -15.28 2.60
N TRP A 319 31.01 -14.07 2.85
CA TRP A 319 30.59 -13.11 1.82
C TRP A 319 31.72 -12.63 0.88
N GLN A 320 32.94 -12.58 1.36
CA GLN A 320 34.11 -12.16 0.57
C GLN A 320 34.61 -13.27 -0.37
N GLN A 321 34.13 -14.50 -0.20
CA GLN A 321 34.57 -15.63 -0.99
C GLN A 321 33.73 -15.79 -2.26
N ARG A 322 34.39 -16.17 -3.35
CA ARG A 322 33.75 -16.62 -4.60
C ARG A 322 32.68 -15.65 -5.13
N ASN A 323 32.87 -14.34 -4.95
CA ASN A 323 31.95 -13.28 -5.42
C ASN A 323 30.54 -13.35 -4.83
N ALA A 324 30.32 -14.00 -3.70
CA ALA A 324 28.99 -14.14 -3.11
C ALA A 324 28.35 -12.78 -2.77
N LYS A 325 29.13 -11.84 -2.19
CA LYS A 325 28.69 -10.45 -1.94
C LYS A 325 28.18 -9.78 -3.22
N ARG A 326 29.00 -9.79 -4.28
CA ARG A 326 28.70 -9.13 -5.55
C ARG A 326 27.43 -9.71 -6.19
N LEU A 327 27.30 -11.05 -6.19
CA LEU A 327 26.14 -11.74 -6.73
C LEU A 327 24.88 -11.45 -5.90
N LEU A 328 24.96 -11.48 -4.57
CA LEU A 328 23.81 -11.15 -3.73
C LEU A 328 23.33 -9.73 -3.98
N VAL A 329 24.25 -8.75 -3.96
CA VAL A 329 23.88 -7.36 -4.19
C VAL A 329 23.26 -7.18 -5.57
N TYR A 330 23.80 -7.81 -6.61
CA TYR A 330 23.17 -7.77 -7.94
C TYR A 330 21.73 -8.31 -7.90
N LEU A 331 21.50 -9.44 -7.22
CA LEU A 331 20.18 -10.04 -7.10
C LEU A 331 19.20 -9.24 -6.21
N VAL A 332 19.68 -8.48 -5.24
CA VAL A 332 18.84 -7.55 -4.46
C VAL A 332 18.29 -6.43 -5.35
N PHE A 333 19.09 -5.92 -6.28
CA PHE A 333 18.66 -4.89 -7.24
C PHE A 333 17.93 -5.46 -8.45
N HIS A 334 18.17 -6.72 -8.80
CA HIS A 334 17.61 -7.44 -9.94
C HIS A 334 17.10 -8.81 -9.49
N PRO A 335 15.97 -8.89 -8.77
CA PRO A 335 15.53 -10.11 -8.09
C PRO A 335 15.19 -11.28 -9.04
N ASN A 336 15.02 -11.02 -10.33
CA ASN A 336 14.81 -12.03 -11.35
C ASN A 336 15.66 -11.70 -12.59
N ALA A 337 16.94 -12.07 -12.57
CA ALA A 337 17.88 -11.70 -13.61
C ALA A 337 18.21 -12.88 -14.55
N ALA A 338 18.37 -12.59 -15.85
CA ALA A 338 18.90 -13.57 -16.79
C ALA A 338 20.37 -13.85 -16.48
N ARG A 339 20.79 -15.12 -16.65
CA ARG A 339 22.18 -15.53 -16.36
C ARG A 339 23.21 -14.76 -17.20
N GLU A 340 22.86 -14.41 -18.43
CA GLU A 340 23.71 -13.58 -19.30
C GLU A 340 23.89 -12.17 -18.73
N GLN A 341 22.80 -11.53 -18.29
CA GLN A 341 22.85 -10.21 -17.64
C GLN A 341 23.72 -10.20 -16.40
N ILE A 342 23.64 -11.24 -15.57
CA ILE A 342 24.51 -11.39 -14.40
C ILE A 342 25.97 -11.53 -14.83
N CYS A 343 26.26 -12.34 -15.84
CA CYS A 343 27.62 -12.53 -16.35
C CYS A 343 28.20 -11.22 -16.89
N ASP A 344 27.44 -10.48 -17.68
CA ASP A 344 27.88 -9.20 -18.26
C ASP A 344 28.11 -8.14 -17.19
N ALA A 345 27.26 -8.10 -16.17
CA ALA A 345 27.40 -7.12 -15.07
C ALA A 345 28.58 -7.42 -14.15
N LEU A 346 28.80 -8.69 -13.79
CA LEU A 346 29.79 -9.07 -12.79
C LEU A 346 31.16 -9.45 -13.40
N TRP A 347 31.19 -9.91 -14.66
CA TRP A 347 32.42 -10.36 -15.33
C TRP A 347 32.47 -9.91 -16.79
N PRO A 348 32.38 -8.61 -17.09
CA PRO A 348 32.28 -8.08 -18.46
C PRO A 348 33.48 -8.41 -19.35
N LEU A 349 34.64 -8.70 -18.74
CA LEU A 349 35.87 -9.02 -19.47
C LEU A 349 36.12 -10.53 -19.60
N ALA A 350 35.26 -11.38 -19.04
CA ALA A 350 35.42 -12.82 -19.12
C ALA A 350 34.74 -13.39 -20.38
N GLU A 351 35.41 -14.33 -21.05
CA GLU A 351 34.77 -15.10 -22.14
C GLU A 351 33.53 -15.83 -21.62
N GLY A 352 32.49 -15.98 -22.45
CA GLY A 352 31.17 -16.47 -22.03
C GLY A 352 31.21 -17.80 -21.26
N SER A 353 32.08 -18.76 -21.64
CA SER A 353 32.24 -20.01 -20.90
C SER A 353 32.87 -19.85 -19.52
N LYS A 354 33.83 -18.93 -19.39
CA LYS A 354 34.47 -18.58 -18.11
C LYS A 354 33.48 -17.84 -17.20
N ALA A 355 32.75 -16.84 -17.73
CA ALA A 355 31.74 -16.10 -17.01
C ALA A 355 30.64 -17.04 -16.48
N SER A 356 30.12 -17.95 -17.30
CA SER A 356 29.16 -18.95 -16.89
C SER A 356 29.65 -19.88 -15.78
N ASN A 357 30.93 -20.27 -15.82
CA ASN A 357 31.51 -21.08 -14.76
C ASN A 357 31.71 -20.29 -13.45
N LEU A 358 32.11 -19.01 -13.53
CA LEU A 358 32.21 -18.11 -12.38
C LEU A 358 30.84 -17.92 -11.73
N LEU A 359 29.80 -17.70 -12.52
CA LEU A 359 28.41 -17.60 -12.04
C LEU A 359 27.99 -18.89 -11.33
N ARG A 360 28.25 -20.07 -11.92
CA ARG A 360 27.92 -21.35 -11.31
C ARG A 360 28.60 -21.55 -9.95
N VAL A 361 29.88 -21.19 -9.84
CA VAL A 361 30.64 -21.30 -8.59
C VAL A 361 30.11 -20.32 -7.55
N SER A 362 29.79 -19.10 -7.96
CA SER A 362 29.25 -18.06 -7.07
C SER A 362 27.86 -18.44 -6.56
N LEU A 363 27.01 -18.95 -7.43
CA LEU A 363 25.66 -19.43 -7.07
C LEU A 363 25.72 -20.59 -6.07
N ASN A 364 26.58 -21.59 -6.30
CA ASN A 364 26.70 -22.72 -5.38
C ASN A 364 27.19 -22.25 -3.99
N HIS A 365 28.12 -21.29 -3.96
CA HIS A 365 28.60 -20.74 -2.70
C HIS A 365 27.54 -19.90 -1.99
N LEU A 366 26.82 -19.05 -2.74
CA LEU A 366 25.72 -18.24 -2.20
C LEU A 366 24.61 -19.10 -1.62
N LYS A 367 24.21 -20.17 -2.34
CA LYS A 367 23.21 -21.15 -1.84
C LYS A 367 23.70 -21.82 -0.55
N ALA A 368 24.96 -22.27 -0.51
CA ALA A 368 25.52 -22.91 0.69
C ALA A 368 25.56 -21.96 1.91
N LEU A 369 25.80 -20.66 1.69
CA LEU A 369 25.70 -19.64 2.76
C LEU A 369 24.28 -19.57 3.32
N PHE A 370 23.26 -19.50 2.48
CA PHE A 370 21.87 -19.45 2.91
C PHE A 370 21.42 -20.78 3.56
N GLU A 371 21.80 -21.92 3.00
CA GLU A 371 21.52 -23.24 3.57
C GLU A 371 22.11 -23.41 4.97
N SER A 372 23.29 -22.83 5.25
CA SER A 372 23.89 -22.82 6.58
C SER A 372 23.05 -22.05 7.61
N ALA A 373 22.18 -21.15 7.16
CA ALA A 373 21.21 -20.43 7.98
C ALA A 373 19.80 -21.07 7.95
N GLY A 374 19.65 -22.23 7.31
CA GLY A 374 18.39 -22.99 7.26
C GLY A 374 17.36 -22.44 6.26
N VAL A 375 17.78 -21.66 5.25
CA VAL A 375 16.91 -21.07 4.22
C VAL A 375 17.48 -21.31 2.82
N SER A 376 16.66 -21.21 1.78
CA SER A 376 17.06 -21.41 0.39
C SER A 376 16.41 -20.40 -0.56
N PRO A 377 16.68 -19.11 -0.38
CA PRO A 377 15.99 -18.05 -1.14
C PRO A 377 16.47 -17.91 -2.58
N VAL A 378 17.54 -18.61 -3.00
CA VAL A 378 18.10 -18.47 -4.35
C VAL A 378 17.64 -19.63 -5.23
N ILE A 379 16.73 -19.33 -6.15
CA ILE A 379 16.23 -20.24 -7.17
C ILE A 379 16.99 -19.98 -8.48
N ALA A 380 17.51 -21.00 -9.13
CA ALA A 380 18.21 -20.87 -10.39
C ALA A 380 17.81 -21.98 -11.36
N ASP A 381 17.38 -21.60 -12.52
CA ASP A 381 17.10 -22.48 -13.64
C ASP A 381 18.16 -22.34 -14.77
N ARG A 382 17.86 -22.84 -15.97
CA ARG A 382 18.77 -22.78 -17.12
C ARG A 382 18.97 -21.37 -17.67
N ARG A 383 18.00 -20.45 -17.48
CA ARG A 383 17.97 -19.09 -18.07
C ARG A 383 18.09 -17.99 -17.04
N HIS A 384 17.47 -18.16 -15.86
CA HIS A 384 17.33 -17.10 -14.84
C HIS A 384 17.87 -17.52 -13.49
N VAL A 385 18.17 -16.53 -12.69
CA VAL A 385 18.44 -16.64 -11.25
C VAL A 385 17.48 -15.68 -10.55
N LYS A 386 16.71 -16.23 -9.60
CA LYS A 386 15.72 -15.50 -8.80
C LYS A 386 16.16 -15.47 -7.34
N LEU A 387 16.04 -14.32 -6.70
CA LEU A 387 16.07 -14.17 -5.25
C LEU A 387 14.62 -14.18 -4.74
N ASP A 388 14.24 -15.28 -4.10
CA ASP A 388 12.89 -15.56 -3.60
C ASP A 388 12.88 -15.39 -2.08
N ALA A 389 12.94 -14.12 -1.65
CA ALA A 389 12.95 -13.70 -0.25
C ALA A 389 12.28 -12.33 -0.13
N GLU A 390 11.72 -12.03 1.03
CA GLU A 390 11.39 -10.68 1.41
C GLU A 390 12.69 -9.92 1.70
N VAL A 391 12.98 -8.86 0.96
CA VAL A 391 14.25 -8.14 1.03
C VAL A 391 14.05 -6.74 1.60
N GLU A 392 14.65 -6.50 2.77
CA GLU A 392 14.87 -5.17 3.32
C GLU A 392 16.28 -4.71 2.95
N CYS A 393 16.42 -3.54 2.34
CA CYS A 393 17.74 -3.00 1.98
C CYS A 393 17.78 -1.49 2.15
N ASP A 394 18.66 -1.01 3.04
CA ASP A 394 18.88 0.41 3.33
C ASP A 394 19.15 1.24 2.07
N MET A 395 19.89 0.68 1.12
CA MET A 395 20.19 1.34 -0.15
C MET A 395 18.96 1.47 -1.05
N LEU A 396 18.08 0.46 -1.10
CA LEU A 396 16.83 0.54 -1.85
C LEU A 396 15.86 1.55 -1.21
N ASP A 397 15.83 1.62 0.11
CA ASP A 397 15.00 2.58 0.84
C ASP A 397 15.51 4.00 0.62
N TRP A 398 16.83 4.21 0.64
CA TRP A 398 17.44 5.48 0.32
C TRP A 398 17.16 5.91 -1.13
N ILE A 399 17.21 4.99 -2.10
CA ILE A 399 16.86 5.25 -3.50
C ILE A 399 15.38 5.65 -3.64
N ARG A 400 14.49 4.97 -2.91
CA ARG A 400 13.07 5.34 -2.88
C ARG A 400 12.87 6.75 -2.34
N LEU A 401 13.52 7.07 -1.22
CA LEU A 401 13.48 8.41 -0.63
C LEU A 401 13.98 9.48 -1.60
N LEU A 402 15.08 9.20 -2.33
CA LEU A 402 15.61 10.08 -3.37
C LEU A 402 14.61 10.32 -4.51
N GLN A 403 13.93 9.28 -4.95
CA GLN A 403 12.91 9.38 -6.00
C GLN A 403 11.70 10.19 -5.53
N VAL A 404 11.24 9.98 -4.30
CA VAL A 404 10.16 10.77 -3.69
C VAL A 404 10.56 12.24 -3.60
N ALA A 405 11.77 12.54 -3.10
CA ALA A 405 12.26 13.91 -3.03
C ALA A 405 12.35 14.58 -4.41
N ARG A 406 12.71 13.81 -5.45
CA ARG A 406 12.80 14.32 -6.83
C ARG A 406 11.42 14.68 -7.41
N SER A 407 10.40 13.88 -7.13
CA SER A 407 9.04 14.09 -7.65
C SER A 407 8.18 15.01 -6.79
N GLU A 408 8.65 15.40 -5.60
CA GLU A 408 7.91 16.28 -4.69
C GLU A 408 7.84 17.71 -5.24
N GLU A 409 6.63 18.27 -5.30
CA GLU A 409 6.39 19.63 -5.79
C GLU A 409 6.32 20.66 -4.66
N ASN A 410 5.90 20.26 -3.46
CA ASN A 410 5.85 21.15 -2.30
C ASN A 410 7.26 21.47 -1.81
N PRO A 411 7.69 22.74 -1.82
CA PRO A 411 9.08 23.12 -1.49
C PRO A 411 9.49 22.73 -0.06
N LEU A 412 8.59 22.87 0.92
CA LEU A 412 8.88 22.57 2.32
C LEU A 412 9.04 21.07 2.55
N THR A 413 8.16 20.26 1.97
CA THR A 413 8.24 18.80 2.04
C THR A 413 9.50 18.30 1.33
N LYS A 414 9.79 18.82 0.14
CA LYS A 414 11.00 18.51 -0.61
C LYS A 414 12.27 18.81 0.18
N MET A 415 12.30 19.97 0.84
CA MET A 415 13.40 20.38 1.72
C MET A 415 13.63 19.37 2.85
N ASN A 416 12.55 18.91 3.51
CA ASN A 416 12.67 17.94 4.60
C ASN A 416 13.18 16.58 4.10
N LEU A 417 12.71 16.11 2.95
CA LEU A 417 13.17 14.86 2.33
C LEU A 417 14.67 14.94 1.94
N VAL A 418 15.11 16.07 1.40
CA VAL A 418 16.54 16.26 1.06
C VAL A 418 17.41 16.29 2.32
N LYS A 419 16.94 16.93 3.41
CA LYS A 419 17.64 16.88 4.70
C LYS A 419 17.74 15.45 5.24
N GLU A 420 16.69 14.67 5.11
CA GLU A 420 16.66 13.27 5.51
C GLU A 420 17.67 12.44 4.70
N LEU A 421 17.70 12.59 3.37
CA LEU A 421 18.70 11.95 2.51
C LEU A 421 20.13 12.27 2.92
N LEU A 422 20.40 13.51 3.31
CA LEU A 422 21.71 13.95 3.78
C LEU A 422 22.07 13.46 5.20
N ASN A 423 21.17 12.87 5.95
CA ASN A 423 21.48 12.22 7.23
C ASN A 423 22.19 10.88 7.07
N TYR A 424 22.11 10.27 5.90
CA TYR A 424 22.86 9.07 5.56
C TYR A 424 24.34 9.42 5.23
N PRO A 425 25.29 8.49 5.46
CA PRO A 425 26.67 8.65 5.02
C PRO A 425 26.76 8.42 3.50
N VAL A 426 26.46 9.46 2.71
CA VAL A 426 26.35 9.38 1.24
C VAL A 426 27.66 8.97 0.60
N GLU A 427 28.80 9.32 1.20
CA GLU A 427 30.14 8.89 0.81
C GLU A 427 30.38 7.37 0.91
N GLU A 428 29.54 6.69 1.68
CA GLU A 428 29.62 5.25 1.94
C GLU A 428 28.53 4.43 1.23
N LEU A 429 27.85 5.02 0.24
CA LEU A 429 26.90 4.28 -0.60
C LEU A 429 27.60 3.15 -1.36
N PHE A 430 27.04 1.94 -1.32
CA PHE A 430 27.62 0.73 -1.90
C PHE A 430 29.03 0.41 -1.39
N SER A 431 29.28 0.61 -0.11
CA SER A 431 30.63 0.47 0.49
C SER A 431 31.29 -0.87 0.14
N GLY A 432 32.49 -0.79 -0.42
CA GLY A 432 33.33 -1.94 -0.80
C GLY A 432 32.80 -2.73 -1.99
N LEU A 433 32.04 -2.08 -2.90
CA LEU A 433 31.58 -2.61 -4.19
C LEU A 433 32.10 -1.70 -5.32
N TYR A 434 32.78 -2.29 -6.30
CA TYR A 434 33.48 -1.58 -7.39
C TYR A 434 33.14 -2.15 -8.77
N ASP A 435 32.04 -2.90 -8.90
CA ASP A 435 31.56 -3.37 -10.18
C ASP A 435 31.10 -2.19 -11.05
N ASN A 436 31.32 -2.27 -12.36
CA ASN A 436 31.00 -1.16 -13.27
C ASN A 436 29.55 -0.70 -13.16
N TRP A 437 28.61 -1.64 -13.04
CA TRP A 437 27.19 -1.30 -12.88
C TRP A 437 26.93 -0.56 -11.56
N VAL A 438 27.63 -0.92 -10.48
CA VAL A 438 27.51 -0.24 -9.18
C VAL A 438 28.06 1.18 -9.27
N LEU A 439 29.21 1.37 -9.91
CA LEU A 439 29.81 2.69 -10.09
C LEU A 439 28.92 3.60 -10.96
N GLN A 440 28.32 3.05 -12.01
CA GLN A 440 27.37 3.79 -12.85
C GLN A 440 26.11 4.18 -12.06
N GLU A 441 25.54 3.25 -11.30
CA GLU A 441 24.35 3.53 -10.48
C GLU A 441 24.67 4.55 -9.37
N ARG A 442 25.81 4.41 -8.71
CA ARG A 442 26.27 5.37 -7.72
C ARG A 442 26.41 6.77 -8.32
N GLY A 443 27.08 6.92 -9.45
CA GLY A 443 27.23 8.21 -10.11
C GLY A 443 25.88 8.82 -10.54
N ARG A 444 24.93 7.99 -10.98
CA ARG A 444 23.57 8.44 -11.31
C ARG A 444 22.83 8.97 -10.06
N LEU A 445 22.95 8.27 -8.93
CA LEU A 445 22.30 8.65 -7.68
C LEU A 445 22.94 9.92 -7.08
N GLU A 446 24.25 10.01 -7.11
CA GLU A 446 25.02 11.19 -6.71
C GLU A 446 24.61 12.43 -7.52
N TYR A 447 24.46 12.28 -8.85
CA TYR A 447 24.00 13.36 -9.72
C TYR A 447 22.59 13.84 -9.35
N ILE A 448 21.64 12.93 -9.14
CA ILE A 448 20.26 13.29 -8.74
C ILE A 448 20.26 14.01 -7.38
N LEU A 449 21.05 13.54 -6.43
CA LEU A 449 21.16 14.18 -5.12
C LEU A 449 21.73 15.60 -5.25
N LEU A 450 22.74 15.80 -6.09
CA LEU A 450 23.33 17.13 -6.36
C LEU A 450 22.27 18.09 -6.91
N GLU A 451 21.49 17.70 -7.94
CA GLU A 451 20.40 18.50 -8.48
C GLU A 451 19.40 18.94 -7.38
N LEU A 452 19.04 18.01 -6.49
CA LEU A 452 18.09 18.29 -5.41
C LEU A 452 18.67 19.27 -4.38
N VAL A 453 19.94 19.12 -4.03
CA VAL A 453 20.59 19.96 -3.04
C VAL A 453 20.89 21.36 -3.60
N GLU A 454 21.25 21.49 -4.88
CA GLU A 454 21.35 22.79 -5.55
C GLU A 454 20.03 23.54 -5.50
N SER A 455 18.93 22.87 -5.88
CA SER A 455 17.58 23.46 -5.80
C SER A 455 17.21 23.90 -4.38
N LEU A 456 17.57 23.14 -3.36
CA LEU A 456 17.37 23.49 -1.96
C LEU A 456 18.21 24.69 -1.54
N THR A 457 19.46 24.72 -1.94
CA THR A 457 20.38 25.82 -1.65
C THR A 457 19.89 27.14 -2.25
N ASP A 458 19.40 27.09 -3.49
CA ASP A 458 18.81 28.27 -4.16
C ASP A 458 17.53 28.76 -3.46
N SER A 459 16.74 27.85 -2.90
CA SER A 459 15.56 28.22 -2.11
C SER A 459 15.95 28.97 -0.83
N TYR A 460 16.95 28.47 -0.08
CA TYR A 460 17.45 29.16 1.10
C TYR A 460 18.06 30.54 0.77
N LYS A 461 18.79 30.66 -0.34
CA LYS A 461 19.32 31.96 -0.79
C LYS A 461 18.19 32.96 -1.09
N LYS A 462 17.10 32.52 -1.71
CA LYS A 462 15.93 33.35 -2.01
C LYS A 462 15.18 33.81 -0.75
N GLU A 463 15.16 32.96 0.26
CA GLU A 463 14.57 33.25 1.58
C GLU A 463 15.48 34.10 2.48
N GLY A 464 16.72 34.35 2.05
CA GLY A 464 17.73 35.11 2.80
C GLY A 464 18.44 34.32 3.88
N ASP A 465 18.21 33.01 3.98
CA ASP A 465 18.91 32.13 4.93
C ASP A 465 20.25 31.61 4.33
N HIS A 466 21.20 32.53 4.21
CA HIS A 466 22.52 32.23 3.71
C HIS A 466 23.31 31.26 4.61
N SER A 467 22.97 31.18 5.92
CA SER A 467 23.60 30.26 6.85
C SER A 467 23.23 28.80 6.56
N ALA A 468 21.95 28.52 6.35
CA ALA A 468 21.48 27.19 5.96
C ALA A 468 22.02 26.77 4.59
N ALA A 469 22.03 27.68 3.61
CA ALA A 469 22.61 27.42 2.30
C ALA A 469 24.09 27.02 2.40
N TYR A 470 24.87 27.76 3.20
CA TYR A 470 26.32 27.47 3.43
C TYR A 470 26.52 26.09 4.11
N GLN A 471 25.75 25.75 5.14
CA GLN A 471 25.89 24.49 5.84
C GLN A 471 25.63 23.28 4.93
N ILE A 472 24.65 23.39 4.05
CA ILE A 472 24.33 22.32 3.10
C ILE A 472 25.44 22.19 2.05
N MET A 473 25.91 23.30 1.47
CA MET A 473 27.00 23.28 0.50
C MET A 473 28.29 22.76 1.09
N LYS A 474 28.65 23.15 2.33
CA LYS A 474 29.79 22.62 3.05
C LYS A 474 29.73 21.11 3.25
N ARG A 475 28.52 20.58 3.51
CA ARG A 475 28.32 19.13 3.62
C ARG A 475 28.52 18.43 2.28
N LEU A 476 28.03 18.99 1.17
CA LEU A 476 28.30 18.48 -0.18
C LEU A 476 29.79 18.46 -0.51
N GLN A 477 30.50 19.54 -0.20
CA GLN A 477 31.96 19.61 -0.40
C GLN A 477 32.68 18.48 0.35
N ASN A 478 32.26 18.17 1.58
CA ASN A 478 32.84 17.08 2.35
C ASN A 478 32.53 15.70 1.72
N ILE A 479 31.36 15.54 1.08
CA ILE A 479 30.92 14.29 0.45
C ILE A 479 31.61 14.09 -0.91
N PHE A 480 31.63 15.11 -1.76
CA PHE A 480 32.02 14.99 -3.17
C PHE A 480 33.38 15.58 -3.50
N GLY A 481 33.99 16.32 -2.57
CA GLY A 481 35.33 16.91 -2.75
C GLY A 481 35.39 18.03 -3.79
N GLU A 482 34.27 18.59 -4.20
CA GLU A 482 34.20 19.68 -5.18
C GLU A 482 34.48 21.04 -4.54
N GLU A 483 35.06 21.98 -5.32
CA GLU A 483 35.23 23.36 -4.85
C GLU A 483 33.88 24.08 -4.77
N MET A 484 33.64 24.78 -3.66
CA MET A 484 32.44 25.56 -3.49
C MET A 484 32.35 26.71 -4.49
N PRO A 485 31.14 27.00 -5.06
CA PRO A 485 30.92 28.24 -5.80
C PRO A 485 31.20 29.45 -4.91
N LYS A 486 31.96 30.45 -5.44
CA LYS A 486 32.43 31.65 -4.69
C LYS A 486 31.28 32.53 -4.16
N ASP A 487 30.09 32.39 -4.71
CA ASP A 487 28.86 33.12 -4.32
C ASP A 487 28.16 32.54 -3.09
N VAL A 488 28.64 31.42 -2.53
CA VAL A 488 28.11 30.77 -1.32
C VAL A 488 29.02 30.96 -0.11
N GLU A 489 30.24 31.51 -0.29
CA GLU A 489 31.10 31.82 0.86
C GLU A 489 30.37 32.83 1.78
N PRO A 490 30.23 32.54 3.10
CA PRO A 490 29.63 33.53 3.99
C PRO A 490 30.53 34.78 3.96
N HIS A 491 29.90 35.94 3.73
CA HIS A 491 30.53 37.17 4.20
C HIS A 491 30.75 36.95 5.69
N VAL A 492 32.01 36.80 6.09
CA VAL A 492 32.40 36.74 7.50
C VAL A 492 31.90 38.06 8.09
N LEU A 493 30.76 38.00 8.78
CA LEU A 493 30.37 39.09 9.67
C LEU A 493 31.54 39.23 10.65
N SER A 494 32.17 40.38 10.60
CA SER A 494 33.28 40.70 11.49
C SER A 494 32.77 40.49 12.93
N GLU A 495 33.63 39.98 13.83
CA GLU A 495 33.28 39.74 15.24
C GLU A 495 32.65 40.95 15.98
N GLU A 496 32.63 42.11 15.34
CA GLU A 496 31.96 43.32 15.84
C GLU A 496 30.43 43.35 15.65
N GLU A 497 29.86 42.68 14.62
CA GLU A 497 28.42 42.63 14.39
C GLU A 497 27.67 41.57 15.24
N ALA A 498 28.38 40.59 15.78
CA ALA A 498 27.84 39.57 16.68
C ALA A 498 27.57 40.07 18.11
N ARG A 499 27.84 41.34 18.41
CA ARG A 499 27.61 41.97 19.75
C ARG A 499 26.35 42.79 19.83
N PHE A 500 25.52 42.88 18.80
CA PHE A 500 24.33 43.71 18.74
C PHE A 500 23.01 42.97 18.39
N HIS A 501 22.92 41.67 18.66
CA HIS A 501 21.61 40.98 18.67
C HIS A 501 21.54 40.03 19.87
#